data_4cd6853e058acad326c79ed104f123b0
#
_entry.id   4cd6853e058acad326c79ed104f123b0
#
_cell.length_a   1.000
_cell.length_b   1.000
_cell.length_c   1.000
_cell.angle_alpha   90.00
_cell.angle_beta   90.00
_cell.angle_gamma   90.00
#
_symmetry.space_group_name_H-M   'P 1'
#
loop_
_entity.id
_entity.type
_entity.pdbx_description
1 polymer ?
#
loop_
_entity_poly.entity_id
_entity_poly.type
_entity_poly.pdbx_seq_one_letter_code
_entity_poly.pdbx_strand_id
1 'polypeptide(L)'
;MRRFLIKLSYLVLPLWVFTVVLVAYYPYAVAPYATSELGRTGQLPLPIEYPDTVLDREYFTHVYDVKVLADTMVDVITIGDSFTTQNIRCFENFLAASGMSLANLMVMPNNPFQAAYNLLRQGIVDSTNVKTIVVETVERNVVKRLTTLNDASIEINTTDLDAIEANDEMGEATTTQSSLIDAKNYVLRRLGYKEVVGHLQLSRPFFSGEEPRGLYFYIKDVRTPSEIASDDATLMRKNAEKLNAAAAAAGVRIVYLVAPDKYDIYQNYIIDNPYKPKRVNEQLRAMFPSREQWVIGKEIVLPLVDAGEMDLYPRGDTHWGPRCSQLVAKELERSVRAGW
;
A
#
# COMPACT_ATOMS: atom_id res chain seq x y z
N MET A 1 -27.19 8.69 -47.39
CA MET A 1 -26.02 9.03 -46.59
C MET A 1 -26.22 10.30 -45.74
N ARG A 2 -26.58 11.45 -46.24
CA ARG A 2 -26.75 12.73 -45.47
C ARG A 2 -27.75 12.57 -44.29
N ARG A 3 -28.94 11.93 -44.53
CA ARG A 3 -29.95 11.74 -43.46
C ARG A 3 -29.47 10.76 -42.36
N PHE A 4 -28.62 9.79 -42.69
CA PHE A 4 -28.03 8.86 -41.72
C PHE A 4 -27.02 9.59 -40.85
N LEU A 5 -26.12 10.41 -41.42
CA LEU A 5 -25.14 11.19 -40.69
C LEU A 5 -25.81 12.20 -39.73
N ILE A 6 -26.91 12.83 -40.16
CA ILE A 6 -27.69 13.74 -39.29
C ILE A 6 -28.30 12.95 -38.11
N LYS A 7 -28.87 11.77 -38.32
CA LYS A 7 -29.39 10.97 -37.21
C LYS A 7 -28.30 10.48 -36.27
N LEU A 8 -27.15 10.09 -36.83
CA LEU A 8 -25.99 9.69 -36.05
C LEU A 8 -25.43 10.85 -35.22
N SER A 9 -25.39 12.07 -35.77
CA SER A 9 -24.93 13.24 -35.01
C SER A 9 -25.83 13.60 -33.84
N TYR A 10 -27.15 13.38 -33.92
CA TYR A 10 -28.07 13.56 -32.78
C TYR A 10 -27.80 12.57 -31.65
N LEU A 11 -27.20 11.41 -31.93
CA LEU A 11 -26.83 10.43 -30.92
C LEU A 11 -25.42 10.70 -30.36
N VAL A 12 -24.46 10.96 -31.27
CA VAL A 12 -23.04 11.09 -30.92
C VAL A 12 -22.73 12.43 -30.27
N LEU A 13 -23.34 13.52 -30.75
CA LEU A 13 -23.03 14.87 -30.25
C LEU A 13 -23.39 15.06 -28.77
N PRO A 14 -24.55 14.65 -28.26
CA PRO A 14 -24.85 14.72 -26.83
C PRO A 14 -23.89 13.90 -25.97
N LEU A 15 -23.52 12.70 -26.43
CA LEU A 15 -22.55 11.85 -25.73
C LEU A 15 -21.17 12.49 -25.70
N TRP A 16 -20.74 13.07 -26.81
CA TRP A 16 -19.47 13.78 -26.90
C TRP A 16 -19.43 15.03 -25.99
N VAL A 17 -20.49 15.86 -26.06
CA VAL A 17 -20.64 17.04 -25.17
C VAL A 17 -20.65 16.63 -23.71
N PHE A 18 -21.39 15.60 -23.36
CA PHE A 18 -21.40 15.06 -21.99
C PHE A 18 -19.99 14.61 -21.54
N THR A 19 -19.27 13.90 -22.39
CA THR A 19 -17.88 13.45 -22.10
C THR A 19 -16.95 14.66 -21.91
N VAL A 20 -17.03 15.67 -22.77
CA VAL A 20 -16.20 16.89 -22.67
C VAL A 20 -16.51 17.67 -21.39
N VAL A 21 -17.82 17.84 -21.06
CA VAL A 21 -18.24 18.51 -19.84
C VAL A 21 -17.75 17.75 -18.61
N LEU A 22 -17.84 16.42 -18.64
CA LEU A 22 -17.43 15.57 -17.53
C LEU A 22 -15.90 15.63 -17.32
N VAL A 23 -15.10 15.60 -18.40
CA VAL A 23 -13.64 15.74 -18.33
C VAL A 23 -13.23 17.14 -17.88
N ALA A 24 -13.91 18.18 -18.35
CA ALA A 24 -13.63 19.56 -17.93
C ALA A 24 -14.06 19.82 -16.47
N TYR A 25 -15.13 19.20 -16.01
CA TYR A 25 -15.65 19.35 -14.65
C TYR A 25 -14.86 18.52 -13.61
N TYR A 26 -14.34 17.36 -14.00
CA TYR A 26 -13.62 16.45 -13.11
C TYR A 26 -12.46 17.11 -12.36
N PRO A 27 -11.55 17.87 -13.01
CA PRO A 27 -10.45 18.53 -12.31
C PRO A 27 -10.91 19.52 -11.24
N TYR A 28 -12.03 20.21 -11.48
CA TYR A 28 -12.54 21.21 -10.53
C TYR A 28 -13.33 20.59 -9.37
N ALA A 29 -14.03 19.48 -9.61
CA ALA A 29 -14.90 18.88 -8.62
C ALA A 29 -14.23 17.77 -7.81
N VAL A 30 -13.21 17.11 -8.35
CA VAL A 30 -12.63 15.89 -7.78
C VAL A 30 -11.13 16.03 -7.51
N ALA A 31 -10.38 16.76 -8.35
CA ALA A 31 -8.95 16.92 -8.19
C ALA A 31 -8.52 17.53 -6.84
N PRO A 32 -9.25 18.49 -6.24
CA PRO A 32 -8.93 18.99 -4.89
C PRO A 32 -8.98 17.91 -3.81
N TYR A 33 -9.68 16.81 -4.07
CA TYR A 33 -9.89 15.68 -3.15
C TYR A 33 -9.11 14.44 -3.57
N ALA A 34 -8.38 14.52 -4.69
CA ALA A 34 -7.64 13.40 -5.27
C ALA A 34 -6.33 13.08 -4.55
N THR A 35 -5.98 13.82 -3.50
CA THR A 35 -4.77 13.61 -2.69
C THR A 35 -4.82 12.35 -1.83
N SER A 36 -5.99 11.72 -1.67
CA SER A 36 -6.15 10.45 -0.98
C SER A 36 -6.51 9.31 -1.92
N GLU A 37 -6.11 8.10 -1.57
CA GLU A 37 -6.46 6.90 -2.35
C GLU A 37 -7.97 6.71 -2.46
N LEU A 38 -8.72 6.94 -1.38
CA LEU A 38 -10.18 6.88 -1.35
C LEU A 38 -10.82 8.11 -2.01
N GLY A 39 -10.18 9.28 -1.91
CA GLY A 39 -10.61 10.52 -2.57
C GLY A 39 -10.55 10.41 -4.09
N ARG A 40 -9.49 9.81 -4.65
CA ARG A 40 -9.38 9.49 -6.09
C ARG A 40 -10.55 8.67 -6.62
N THR A 41 -11.25 7.97 -5.74
CA THR A 41 -12.45 7.24 -6.13
C THR A 41 -13.67 8.14 -6.39
N GLY A 42 -13.59 9.43 -6.15
CA GLY A 42 -14.68 10.40 -6.34
C GLY A 42 -15.86 10.23 -5.40
N GLN A 43 -15.72 9.43 -4.34
CA GLN A 43 -16.79 9.20 -3.36
C GLN A 43 -16.67 10.12 -2.15
N LEU A 44 -15.48 10.65 -1.88
CA LEU A 44 -15.21 11.42 -0.68
C LEU A 44 -14.64 12.80 -1.03
N PRO A 45 -15.40 13.87 -0.80
CA PRO A 45 -14.87 15.25 -0.87
C PRO A 45 -14.11 15.57 0.44
N LEU A 46 -13.04 14.83 0.74
CA LEU A 46 -12.32 15.01 1.99
C LEU A 46 -10.88 15.37 1.74
N PRO A 47 -10.41 16.53 2.18
CA PRO A 47 -8.99 16.81 2.26
C PRO A 47 -8.33 15.79 3.21
N ILE A 48 -7.11 15.39 2.90
CA ILE A 48 -6.29 14.67 3.85
C ILE A 48 -5.66 15.70 4.76
N GLU A 49 -6.11 15.77 5.99
CA GLU A 49 -5.39 16.45 7.04
C GLU A 49 -4.53 15.42 7.77
N TYR A 50 -3.22 15.62 7.72
CA TYR A 50 -2.29 14.86 8.54
C TYR A 50 -1.91 15.74 9.73
N PRO A 51 -1.95 15.20 10.96
CA PRO A 51 -1.41 15.90 12.11
C PRO A 51 0.11 16.14 11.96
N ASP A 52 0.62 17.17 12.61
CA ASP A 52 1.94 17.82 12.47
C ASP A 52 3.20 16.95 12.74
N THR A 53 3.10 15.63 12.79
CA THR A 53 4.25 14.73 13.07
C THR A 53 4.94 14.25 11.80
N VAL A 54 5.11 15.11 10.81
CA VAL A 54 5.78 14.78 9.56
C VAL A 54 7.22 15.23 9.62
N LEU A 55 8.15 14.41 9.15
CA LEU A 55 9.55 14.79 9.00
C LEU A 55 9.68 15.92 7.95
N ASP A 56 10.70 16.75 8.07
CA ASP A 56 10.92 17.94 7.23
C ASP A 56 11.42 17.61 5.82
N ARG A 57 11.96 16.39 5.64
CA ARG A 57 12.52 15.92 4.37
C ARG A 57 12.57 14.39 4.32
N GLU A 58 12.92 13.85 3.17
CA GLU A 58 13.28 12.45 3.02
C GLU A 58 14.72 12.19 3.47
N TYR A 59 14.89 11.13 4.26
CA TYR A 59 16.18 10.69 4.82
C TYR A 59 16.69 9.41 4.18
N PHE A 60 15.93 8.77 3.31
CA PHE A 60 16.29 7.54 2.62
C PHE A 60 16.42 7.77 1.11
N THR A 61 16.93 6.79 0.39
CA THR A 61 17.12 6.87 -1.06
C THR A 61 16.14 5.96 -1.78
N HIS A 62 15.49 6.47 -2.81
CA HIS A 62 14.74 5.63 -3.75
C HIS A 62 15.70 5.03 -4.77
N VAL A 63 15.61 3.72 -4.99
CA VAL A 63 16.37 2.99 -6.01
C VAL A 63 15.39 2.39 -7.00
N TYR A 64 15.45 2.87 -8.22
CA TYR A 64 14.57 2.45 -9.32
C TYR A 64 15.23 1.40 -10.23
N ASP A 65 16.54 1.32 -10.24
CA ASP A 65 17.30 0.31 -11.00
C ASP A 65 18.16 -0.53 -10.05
N VAL A 66 17.93 -1.84 -10.06
CA VAL A 66 18.73 -2.79 -9.26
C VAL A 66 20.22 -2.75 -9.55
N LYS A 67 20.63 -2.29 -10.76
CA LYS A 67 22.03 -2.13 -11.11
C LYS A 67 22.71 -1.03 -10.29
N VAL A 68 21.98 -0.01 -9.91
CA VAL A 68 22.47 1.11 -9.08
C VAL A 68 22.59 0.67 -7.62
N LEU A 69 21.92 -0.41 -7.22
CA LEU A 69 21.97 -0.89 -5.85
C LEU A 69 23.38 -1.26 -5.40
N ALA A 70 24.20 -1.81 -6.29
CA ALA A 70 25.59 -2.16 -6.00
C ALA A 70 26.45 -0.94 -5.63
N ASP A 71 26.14 0.22 -6.20
CA ASP A 71 26.82 1.50 -5.93
C ASP A 71 26.23 2.23 -4.71
N THR A 72 25.12 1.73 -4.17
CA THR A 72 24.43 2.33 -3.04
C THR A 72 24.92 1.70 -1.74
N MET A 73 25.65 2.48 -0.93
CA MET A 73 26.25 2.02 0.32
C MET A 73 25.19 2.02 1.44
N VAL A 74 24.26 1.06 1.43
CA VAL A 74 23.19 0.95 2.42
C VAL A 74 23.24 -0.38 3.16
N ASP A 75 22.84 -0.35 4.44
CA ASP A 75 22.73 -1.54 5.29
C ASP A 75 21.35 -2.22 5.17
N VAL A 76 20.32 -1.45 4.80
CA VAL A 76 18.95 -1.90 4.73
C VAL A 76 18.32 -1.58 3.38
N ILE A 77 17.64 -2.55 2.80
CA ILE A 77 16.74 -2.34 1.66
C ILE A 77 15.31 -2.58 2.11
N THR A 78 14.39 -1.71 1.73
CA THR A 78 12.95 -1.98 1.85
C THR A 78 12.37 -2.29 0.47
N ILE A 79 11.47 -3.25 0.41
CA ILE A 79 10.72 -3.65 -0.79
C ILE A 79 9.27 -3.82 -0.35
N GLY A 80 8.34 -3.08 -0.93
CA GLY A 80 6.97 -3.15 -0.49
C GLY A 80 5.95 -2.69 -1.54
N ASP A 81 4.76 -2.41 -1.06
CA ASP A 81 3.69 -1.83 -1.86
C ASP A 81 3.49 -0.34 -1.54
N SER A 82 2.28 0.17 -1.71
CA SER A 82 1.99 1.60 -1.50
C SER A 82 2.25 2.12 -0.08
N PHE A 83 2.46 1.25 0.91
CA PHE A 83 2.88 1.68 2.26
C PHE A 83 4.33 2.12 2.31
N THR A 84 5.18 1.69 1.37
CA THR A 84 6.58 2.12 1.21
C THR A 84 6.74 3.36 0.33
N THR A 85 5.66 3.88 -0.26
CA THR A 85 5.70 5.00 -1.24
C THR A 85 5.00 6.26 -0.72
N GLN A 86 4.92 6.46 0.60
CA GLN A 86 4.24 7.62 1.21
C GLN A 86 5.17 8.82 1.44
N ASN A 87 6.29 8.90 0.73
CA ASN A 87 7.28 9.97 0.82
C ASN A 87 7.71 10.22 2.27
N ILE A 88 7.75 11.48 2.71
CA ILE A 88 8.20 11.87 4.05
C ILE A 88 7.40 11.23 5.21
N ARG A 89 6.26 10.60 4.93
CA ARG A 89 5.35 10.02 5.93
C ARG A 89 5.49 8.51 6.08
N CYS A 90 6.25 7.85 5.20
CA CYS A 90 6.43 6.40 5.25
C CYS A 90 7.29 5.98 6.44
N PHE A 91 7.19 4.72 6.83
CA PHE A 91 7.99 4.18 7.93
C PHE A 91 9.49 4.15 7.60
N GLU A 92 9.85 4.04 6.32
CA GLU A 92 11.22 4.11 5.85
C GLU A 92 11.89 5.42 6.23
N ASN A 93 11.16 6.53 6.10
CA ASN A 93 11.69 7.84 6.40
C ASN A 93 12.00 7.98 7.89
N PHE A 94 11.12 7.50 8.77
CA PHE A 94 11.37 7.48 10.21
C PHE A 94 12.51 6.53 10.59
N LEU A 95 12.60 5.38 9.89
CA LEU A 95 13.68 4.42 10.11
C LEU A 95 15.04 4.99 9.69
N ALA A 96 15.13 5.67 8.55
CA ALA A 96 16.33 6.33 8.09
C ALA A 96 16.70 7.53 8.97
N ALA A 97 15.73 8.32 9.44
CA ALA A 97 15.93 9.42 10.36
C ALA A 97 16.49 8.96 11.73
N SER A 98 16.31 7.68 12.12
CA SER A 98 16.96 7.10 13.30
C SER A 98 18.45 6.74 13.09
N GLY A 99 19.01 7.07 11.93
CA GLY A 99 20.41 6.85 11.58
C GLY A 99 20.71 5.53 10.84
N MET A 100 19.67 4.86 10.31
CA MET A 100 19.88 3.70 9.46
C MET A 100 20.17 4.12 8.02
N SER A 101 21.21 3.54 7.42
CA SER A 101 21.48 3.68 5.98
C SER A 101 20.53 2.79 5.21
N LEU A 102 19.54 3.40 4.52
CA LEU A 102 18.40 2.71 3.94
C LEU A 102 18.11 3.17 2.52
N ALA A 103 17.79 2.20 1.65
CA ALA A 103 17.22 2.45 0.34
C ALA A 103 15.87 1.73 0.20
N ASN A 104 14.90 2.41 -0.39
CA ASN A 104 13.65 1.80 -0.83
C ASN A 104 13.78 1.39 -2.30
N LEU A 105 13.65 0.09 -2.56
CA LEU A 105 13.70 -0.45 -3.89
C LEU A 105 12.32 -0.40 -4.53
N MET A 106 12.13 0.57 -5.41
CA MET A 106 10.91 0.80 -6.18
C MET A 106 10.83 -0.11 -7.41
N VAL A 107 11.03 -1.40 -7.22
CA VAL A 107 10.94 -2.37 -8.32
C VAL A 107 9.54 -2.96 -8.35
N MET A 108 8.81 -2.63 -9.37
CA MET A 108 7.50 -3.23 -9.59
C MET A 108 7.64 -4.65 -10.15
N PRO A 109 7.56 -5.66 -9.30
CA PRO A 109 6.50 -6.62 -9.49
C PRO A 109 5.48 -6.46 -8.37
N ASN A 110 4.22 -6.72 -8.68
CA ASN A 110 3.10 -6.68 -7.72
C ASN A 110 3.28 -7.63 -6.50
N ASN A 111 4.46 -8.21 -6.30
CA ASN A 111 4.79 -9.14 -5.25
C ASN A 111 6.18 -8.87 -4.64
N PRO A 112 6.26 -8.16 -3.49
CA PRO A 112 7.52 -7.85 -2.81
C PRO A 112 8.32 -9.10 -2.39
N PHE A 113 7.66 -10.20 -2.03
CA PHE A 113 8.34 -11.46 -1.69
C PHE A 113 9.07 -12.05 -2.91
N GLN A 114 8.43 -12.01 -4.09
CA GLN A 114 9.04 -12.48 -5.32
C GLN A 114 10.21 -11.57 -5.73
N ALA A 115 10.09 -10.26 -5.55
CA ALA A 115 11.17 -9.32 -5.83
C ALA A 115 12.37 -9.60 -4.93
N ALA A 116 12.17 -9.72 -3.62
CA ALA A 116 13.24 -10.06 -2.68
C ALA A 116 13.91 -11.41 -3.03
N TYR A 117 13.11 -12.42 -3.36
CA TYR A 117 13.60 -13.73 -3.76
C TYR A 117 14.45 -13.68 -5.04
N ASN A 118 14.04 -12.89 -6.02
CA ASN A 118 14.77 -12.72 -7.27
C ASN A 118 16.11 -11.98 -7.06
N LEU A 119 16.13 -10.94 -6.23
CA LEU A 119 17.37 -10.22 -5.86
C LEU A 119 18.40 -11.15 -5.25
N LEU A 120 17.97 -12.00 -4.31
CA LEU A 120 18.85 -12.98 -3.65
C LEU A 120 19.35 -14.03 -4.62
N ARG A 121 18.47 -14.62 -5.44
CA ARG A 121 18.85 -15.67 -6.40
C ARG A 121 19.76 -15.19 -7.52
N GLN A 122 19.65 -13.93 -7.91
CA GLN A 122 20.48 -13.35 -8.96
C GLN A 122 21.84 -12.86 -8.42
N GLY A 123 22.08 -12.99 -7.10
CA GLY A 123 23.32 -12.54 -6.47
C GLY A 123 23.50 -11.02 -6.51
N ILE A 124 22.43 -10.26 -6.72
CA ILE A 124 22.50 -8.80 -6.81
C ILE A 124 22.97 -8.20 -5.48
N VAL A 125 22.56 -8.79 -4.38
CA VAL A 125 22.93 -8.33 -3.04
C VAL A 125 24.36 -8.72 -2.65
N ASP A 126 25.00 -9.69 -3.33
CA ASP A 126 26.33 -10.21 -3.00
C ASP A 126 27.45 -9.15 -3.18
N SER A 127 27.20 -8.16 -4.04
CA SER A 127 28.11 -7.03 -4.31
C SER A 127 27.78 -5.78 -3.50
N THR A 128 26.83 -5.85 -2.58
CA THR A 128 26.33 -4.72 -1.78
C THR A 128 26.77 -4.84 -0.32
N ASN A 129 26.57 -3.77 0.46
CA ASN A 129 26.74 -3.79 1.93
C ASN A 129 25.45 -4.16 2.67
N VAL A 130 24.42 -4.57 1.97
CA VAL A 130 23.10 -4.86 2.54
C VAL A 130 23.19 -6.01 3.53
N LYS A 131 22.73 -5.76 4.74
CA LYS A 131 22.63 -6.73 5.83
C LYS A 131 21.21 -7.23 6.06
N THR A 132 20.23 -6.37 5.74
CA THR A 132 18.83 -6.68 5.98
C THR A 132 17.94 -6.23 4.82
N ILE A 133 17.04 -7.10 4.40
CA ILE A 133 15.96 -6.77 3.47
C ILE A 133 14.65 -6.74 4.28
N VAL A 134 13.96 -5.61 4.30
CA VAL A 134 12.60 -5.50 4.86
C VAL A 134 11.60 -5.70 3.72
N VAL A 135 10.79 -6.75 3.81
CA VAL A 135 9.74 -7.05 2.82
C VAL A 135 8.40 -6.65 3.41
N GLU A 136 7.82 -5.57 2.88
CA GLU A 136 6.52 -5.06 3.30
C GLU A 136 5.41 -5.60 2.40
N THR A 137 4.26 -5.87 2.99
CA THR A 137 3.02 -6.19 2.28
C THR A 137 1.79 -5.82 3.10
N VAL A 138 0.77 -5.30 2.42
CA VAL A 138 -0.53 -5.10 3.05
C VAL A 138 -1.24 -6.44 3.32
N GLU A 139 -1.97 -6.52 4.43
CA GLU A 139 -2.68 -7.73 4.92
C GLU A 139 -3.49 -8.43 3.84
N ARG A 140 -4.35 -7.70 3.11
CA ARG A 140 -5.23 -8.26 2.07
C ARG A 140 -4.52 -8.99 0.94
N ASN A 141 -3.22 -8.76 0.78
CA ASN A 141 -2.40 -9.35 -0.27
C ASN A 141 -1.42 -10.42 0.24
N VAL A 142 -1.15 -10.51 1.55
CA VAL A 142 -0.07 -11.32 2.11
C VAL A 142 -0.20 -12.80 1.75
N VAL A 143 -1.41 -13.37 1.87
CA VAL A 143 -1.67 -14.78 1.54
C VAL A 143 -1.34 -15.04 0.07
N LYS A 144 -1.96 -14.28 -0.83
CA LYS A 144 -1.75 -14.44 -2.28
C LYS A 144 -0.29 -14.27 -2.65
N ARG A 145 0.38 -13.23 -2.14
CA ARG A 145 1.76 -12.91 -2.48
C ARG A 145 2.73 -13.98 -2.02
N LEU A 146 2.57 -14.47 -0.80
CA LEU A 146 3.49 -15.47 -0.26
C LEU A 146 3.22 -16.87 -0.83
N THR A 147 1.96 -17.23 -1.14
CA THR A 147 1.63 -18.51 -1.79
C THR A 147 2.06 -18.57 -3.27
N THR A 148 2.17 -17.45 -3.95
CA THR A 148 2.56 -17.41 -5.37
C THR A 148 4.06 -17.30 -5.62
N LEU A 149 4.89 -17.37 -4.57
CA LEU A 149 6.36 -17.38 -4.71
C LEU A 149 6.81 -18.59 -5.54
N ASN A 150 7.59 -18.36 -6.57
CA ASN A 150 8.04 -19.41 -7.50
C ASN A 150 9.48 -19.21 -7.94
N ASP A 151 10.04 -20.21 -8.66
CA ASP A 151 11.42 -20.20 -9.16
C ASP A 151 11.58 -19.53 -10.52
N ALA A 152 10.50 -19.07 -11.15
CA ALA A 152 10.60 -18.33 -12.38
C ALA A 152 11.41 -17.05 -12.15
N SER A 153 12.47 -16.87 -12.89
CA SER A 153 13.21 -15.61 -12.91
C SER A 153 12.31 -14.58 -13.60
N ILE A 154 11.68 -13.76 -12.81
CA ILE A 154 11.13 -12.52 -13.34
C ILE A 154 12.33 -11.61 -13.53
N GLU A 155 12.66 -11.26 -14.77
CA GLU A 155 13.56 -10.13 -15.00
C GLU A 155 12.98 -8.96 -14.19
N ILE A 156 13.80 -8.42 -13.30
CA ILE A 156 13.45 -7.18 -12.62
C ILE A 156 13.60 -6.12 -13.70
N ASN A 157 12.50 -5.83 -14.35
CA ASN A 157 12.50 -5.06 -15.58
C ASN A 157 12.55 -3.58 -15.19
N THR A 158 13.69 -2.96 -15.47
CA THR A 158 13.93 -1.53 -15.27
C THR A 158 13.15 -0.65 -16.24
N THR A 159 12.46 -1.24 -17.22
CA THR A 159 11.76 -0.52 -18.29
C THR A 159 10.39 0.06 -17.88
N ASP A 160 9.86 -0.28 -16.71
CA ASP A 160 8.66 0.38 -16.18
C ASP A 160 8.98 1.69 -15.42
N LEU A 161 10.24 2.14 -15.44
CA LEU A 161 10.67 3.42 -14.85
C LEU A 161 9.96 4.62 -15.47
N ASP A 162 9.82 4.61 -16.80
CA ASP A 162 9.08 5.68 -17.50
C ASP A 162 7.61 5.77 -17.03
N ALA A 163 7.03 4.64 -16.60
CA ALA A 163 5.69 4.60 -16.04
C ALA A 163 5.65 5.04 -14.56
N ILE A 164 6.75 4.87 -13.82
CA ILE A 164 6.86 5.29 -12.41
C ILE A 164 7.21 6.78 -12.34
N GLU A 165 8.18 7.25 -13.13
CA GLU A 165 8.48 8.69 -13.26
C GLU A 165 7.26 9.46 -13.77
N ALA A 166 6.53 8.92 -14.76
CA ALA A 166 5.26 9.49 -15.18
C ALA A 166 4.19 9.48 -14.08
N ASN A 167 4.29 8.61 -13.08
CA ASN A 167 3.40 8.61 -11.91
C ASN A 167 3.86 9.54 -10.79
N ASP A 168 5.16 9.78 -10.61
CA ASP A 168 5.69 10.75 -9.63
C ASP A 168 5.56 12.18 -10.15
N GLU A 169 5.77 12.41 -11.46
CA GLU A 169 5.41 13.67 -12.12
C GLU A 169 3.88 13.90 -12.21
N MET A 170 3.07 12.87 -11.94
CA MET A 170 1.60 12.99 -11.85
C MET A 170 1.08 13.81 -10.64
N GLY A 171 1.95 14.51 -9.92
CA GLY A 171 1.54 15.70 -9.15
C GLY A 171 1.02 16.82 -10.04
N GLU A 172 1.40 16.90 -11.34
CA GLU A 172 1.02 18.00 -12.23
C GLU A 172 0.51 17.61 -13.62
N ALA A 173 0.66 16.39 -14.10
CA ALA A 173 0.20 16.01 -15.44
C ALA A 173 -0.74 14.80 -15.43
N THR A 174 -2.01 15.07 -15.17
CA THR A 174 -3.06 14.12 -15.56
C THR A 174 -3.09 14.05 -17.10
N THR A 175 -2.59 12.95 -17.64
CA THR A 175 -2.81 12.68 -19.06
C THR A 175 -4.33 12.60 -19.31
N THR A 176 -4.80 13.13 -20.44
CA THR A 176 -6.24 13.14 -20.80
C THR A 176 -6.87 11.75 -20.70
N GLN A 177 -6.08 10.69 -20.85
CA GLN A 177 -6.51 9.31 -20.78
C GLN A 177 -6.80 8.84 -19.34
N SER A 178 -5.97 9.23 -18.35
CA SER A 178 -6.24 8.91 -16.94
C SER A 178 -7.49 9.65 -16.46
N SER A 179 -7.67 10.92 -16.82
CA SER A 179 -8.84 11.72 -16.48
C SER A 179 -10.15 11.13 -17.04
N LEU A 180 -10.14 10.53 -18.23
CA LEU A 180 -11.30 9.86 -18.82
C LEU A 180 -11.66 8.58 -18.08
N ILE A 181 -10.67 7.77 -17.71
CA ILE A 181 -10.86 6.55 -16.94
C ILE A 181 -11.40 6.88 -15.55
N ASP A 182 -10.89 7.90 -14.92
CA ASP A 182 -11.30 8.34 -13.59
C ASP A 182 -12.71 8.95 -13.62
N ALA A 183 -13.03 9.76 -14.61
CA ALA A 183 -14.38 10.29 -14.83
C ALA A 183 -15.40 9.17 -15.08
N LYS A 184 -15.06 8.17 -15.92
CA LYS A 184 -15.87 6.97 -16.12
C LYS A 184 -16.08 6.21 -14.81
N ASN A 185 -15.02 5.96 -14.06
CA ASN A 185 -15.10 5.26 -12.78
C ASN A 185 -15.95 6.03 -11.76
N TYR A 186 -15.81 7.36 -11.71
CA TYR A 186 -16.66 8.23 -10.88
C TYR A 186 -18.14 8.05 -11.19
N VAL A 187 -18.54 8.13 -12.48
CA VAL A 187 -19.94 7.94 -12.89
C VAL A 187 -20.45 6.54 -12.54
N LEU A 188 -19.68 5.50 -12.84
CA LEU A 188 -20.06 4.11 -12.53
C LEU A 188 -20.28 3.89 -11.04
N ARG A 189 -19.50 4.53 -10.19
CA ARG A 189 -19.66 4.48 -8.73
C ARG A 189 -20.89 5.22 -8.26
N ARG A 190 -21.13 6.44 -8.78
CA ARG A 190 -22.34 7.22 -8.47
C ARG A 190 -23.62 6.48 -8.87
N LEU A 191 -23.56 5.67 -9.91
CA LEU A 191 -24.66 4.82 -10.35
C LEU A 191 -24.74 3.46 -9.62
N GLY A 192 -23.85 3.19 -8.65
CA GLY A 192 -23.83 1.94 -7.88
C GLY A 192 -23.27 0.72 -8.61
N TYR A 193 -22.69 0.90 -9.80
CA TYR A 193 -22.15 -0.23 -10.59
C TYR A 193 -20.78 -0.71 -10.13
N LYS A 194 -20.06 0.04 -9.31
CA LYS A 194 -18.73 -0.34 -8.82
C LYS A 194 -18.49 0.23 -7.43
N GLU A 195 -18.61 -0.61 -6.44
CA GLU A 195 -18.16 -0.31 -5.08
C GLU A 195 -16.63 -0.50 -4.96
N VAL A 196 -15.92 0.55 -4.59
CA VAL A 196 -14.49 0.53 -4.29
C VAL A 196 -14.24 0.92 -2.84
N VAL A 197 -15.10 1.74 -2.28
CA VAL A 197 -15.03 2.22 -0.91
C VAL A 197 -16.21 1.69 -0.13
N GLY A 198 -15.93 1.04 0.99
CA GLY A 198 -16.93 0.71 2.00
C GLY A 198 -17.10 1.87 2.97
N HIS A 199 -18.32 2.05 3.48
CA HIS A 199 -18.63 3.02 4.53
C HIS A 199 -19.47 2.36 5.61
N LEU A 200 -19.01 2.45 6.87
CA LEU A 200 -19.67 1.88 8.04
C LEU A 200 -19.62 2.85 9.22
N GLN A 201 -20.52 2.69 10.18
CA GLN A 201 -20.54 3.50 11.39
C GLN A 201 -19.81 2.83 12.54
N LEU A 202 -19.00 3.61 13.26
CA LEU A 202 -18.28 3.19 14.43
C LEU A 202 -19.03 3.54 15.71
N SER A 203 -18.87 2.72 16.75
CA SER A 203 -19.52 2.90 18.05
C SER A 203 -18.98 4.11 18.84
N ARG A 204 -17.75 4.55 18.51
CA ARG A 204 -17.12 5.75 19.09
C ARG A 204 -16.35 6.54 18.02
N PRO A 205 -16.00 7.83 18.28
CA PRO A 205 -15.22 8.62 17.35
C PRO A 205 -13.76 8.13 17.29
N PHE A 206 -13.22 8.07 16.05
CA PHE A 206 -11.81 7.74 15.78
C PHE A 206 -11.18 8.70 14.76
N PHE A 207 -11.97 9.58 14.18
CA PHE A 207 -11.52 10.53 13.16
C PHE A 207 -11.90 11.94 13.55
N SER A 208 -11.01 12.89 13.24
CA SER A 208 -11.31 14.32 13.34
C SER A 208 -12.25 14.77 12.21
N GLY A 209 -12.90 15.92 12.39
CA GLY A 209 -13.74 16.55 11.37
C GLY A 209 -15.20 16.15 11.44
N GLU A 210 -15.92 16.27 10.32
CA GLU A 210 -17.39 16.26 10.26
C GLU A 210 -18.04 14.90 10.56
N GLU A 211 -17.34 13.78 10.28
CA GLU A 211 -17.86 12.44 10.53
C GLU A 211 -16.91 11.60 11.41
N PRO A 212 -16.79 11.90 12.69
CA PRO A 212 -15.81 11.27 13.57
C PRO A 212 -16.03 9.77 13.79
N ARG A 213 -17.20 9.25 13.45
CA ARG A 213 -17.58 7.83 13.51
C ARG A 213 -17.72 7.18 12.15
N GLY A 214 -17.44 7.88 11.05
CA GLY A 214 -17.52 7.33 9.69
C GLY A 214 -16.26 6.58 9.31
N LEU A 215 -16.30 5.25 9.24
CA LEU A 215 -15.22 4.44 8.73
C LEU A 215 -15.33 4.30 7.22
N TYR A 216 -14.40 4.88 6.50
CA TYR A 216 -14.21 4.66 5.08
C TYR A 216 -13.01 3.75 4.87
N PHE A 217 -13.19 2.69 4.08
CA PHE A 217 -12.16 1.68 3.87
C PHE A 217 -12.21 1.13 2.43
N TYR A 218 -11.15 0.49 2.00
CA TYR A 218 -11.12 -0.11 0.68
C TYR A 218 -11.93 -1.41 0.67
N ILE A 219 -12.93 -1.50 -0.22
CA ILE A 219 -13.87 -2.64 -0.22
C ILE A 219 -13.16 -4.00 -0.43
N LYS A 220 -11.95 -4.01 -1.00
CA LYS A 220 -11.17 -5.23 -1.10
C LYS A 220 -10.74 -5.77 0.27
N ASP A 221 -10.64 -4.94 1.30
CA ASP A 221 -10.27 -5.39 2.65
C ASP A 221 -11.24 -6.48 3.14
N VAL A 222 -12.53 -6.36 2.81
CA VAL A 222 -13.58 -7.32 3.19
C VAL A 222 -13.88 -8.38 2.13
N ARG A 223 -13.44 -8.18 0.89
CA ARG A 223 -13.62 -9.15 -0.20
C ARG A 223 -12.51 -10.19 -0.27
N THR A 224 -11.36 -9.95 0.37
CA THR A 224 -10.32 -10.96 0.56
C THR A 224 -10.68 -11.93 1.68
N PRO A 225 -10.12 -13.15 1.68
CA PRO A 225 -10.39 -14.12 2.74
C PRO A 225 -10.19 -13.51 4.13
N SER A 226 -11.11 -13.82 5.05
CA SER A 226 -11.04 -13.40 6.46
C SER A 226 -10.06 -14.25 7.28
N GLU A 227 -9.73 -15.43 6.78
CA GLU A 227 -8.86 -16.42 7.41
C GLU A 227 -7.94 -17.06 6.37
N ILE A 228 -6.79 -17.53 6.82
CA ILE A 228 -5.83 -18.29 6.01
C ILE A 228 -6.26 -19.75 5.97
N ALA A 229 -6.51 -20.31 4.80
CA ALA A 229 -6.80 -21.73 4.66
C ALA A 229 -5.58 -22.60 5.02
N SER A 230 -5.81 -23.84 5.45
CA SER A 230 -4.76 -24.77 5.90
C SER A 230 -3.69 -25.03 4.83
N ASP A 231 -4.13 -25.17 3.56
CA ASP A 231 -3.24 -25.43 2.44
C ASP A 231 -2.39 -24.20 2.14
N ASP A 232 -3.01 -23.00 2.18
CA ASP A 232 -2.30 -21.73 2.05
C ASP A 232 -1.29 -21.55 3.19
N ALA A 233 -1.66 -21.85 4.42
CA ALA A 233 -0.77 -21.78 5.59
C ALA A 233 0.48 -22.66 5.42
N THR A 234 0.29 -23.88 4.88
CA THR A 234 1.38 -24.81 4.60
C THR A 234 2.31 -24.26 3.53
N LEU A 235 1.74 -23.74 2.44
CA LEU A 235 2.50 -23.17 1.34
C LEU A 235 3.22 -21.88 1.75
N MET A 236 2.58 -21.03 2.55
CA MET A 236 3.19 -19.81 3.09
C MET A 236 4.41 -20.12 3.95
N ARG A 237 4.35 -21.12 4.84
CA ARG A 237 5.53 -21.56 5.64
C ARG A 237 6.65 -22.02 4.75
N LYS A 238 6.38 -22.92 3.80
CA LYS A 238 7.35 -23.43 2.84
C LYS A 238 8.03 -22.29 2.06
N ASN A 239 7.26 -21.31 1.59
CA ASN A 239 7.78 -20.21 0.80
C ASN A 239 8.56 -19.20 1.66
N ALA A 240 8.14 -18.96 2.92
CA ALA A 240 8.92 -18.15 3.85
C ALA A 240 10.26 -18.81 4.19
N GLU A 241 10.28 -20.14 4.44
CA GLU A 241 11.52 -20.91 4.66
C GLU A 241 12.45 -20.83 3.44
N LYS A 242 11.89 -20.97 2.23
CA LYS A 242 12.62 -20.85 0.98
C LYS A 242 13.30 -19.48 0.81
N LEU A 243 12.55 -18.42 1.11
CA LEU A 243 13.06 -17.04 1.05
C LEU A 243 14.11 -16.79 2.11
N ASN A 244 13.92 -17.28 3.34
CA ASN A 244 14.89 -17.20 4.43
C ASN A 244 16.18 -17.98 4.11
N ALA A 245 16.06 -19.15 3.50
CA ALA A 245 17.24 -19.95 3.08
C ALA A 245 18.05 -19.23 2.00
N ALA A 246 17.38 -18.59 1.03
CA ALA A 246 18.05 -17.79 0.02
C ALA A 246 18.78 -16.58 0.63
N ALA A 247 18.15 -15.90 1.58
CA ALA A 247 18.74 -14.78 2.30
C ALA A 247 19.95 -15.21 3.13
N ALA A 248 19.86 -16.31 3.86
CA ALA A 248 20.96 -16.86 4.64
C ALA A 248 22.15 -17.25 3.75
N ALA A 249 21.91 -17.82 2.57
CA ALA A 249 22.95 -18.15 1.60
C ALA A 249 23.69 -16.91 1.06
N ALA A 250 22.98 -15.78 0.94
CA ALA A 250 23.55 -14.47 0.56
C ALA A 250 24.15 -13.69 1.76
N GLY A 251 24.13 -14.24 2.97
CA GLY A 251 24.60 -13.54 4.17
C GLY A 251 23.71 -12.37 4.60
N VAL A 252 22.45 -12.33 4.14
CA VAL A 252 21.47 -11.27 4.39
C VAL A 252 20.33 -11.78 5.27
N ARG A 253 19.77 -10.92 6.09
CA ARG A 253 18.58 -11.22 6.89
C ARG A 253 17.33 -10.67 6.21
N ILE A 254 16.19 -11.35 6.36
CA ILE A 254 14.87 -10.82 5.98
C ILE A 254 14.06 -10.53 7.22
N VAL A 255 13.43 -9.35 7.21
CA VAL A 255 12.39 -8.93 8.14
C VAL A 255 11.11 -8.70 7.33
N TYR A 256 10.03 -9.30 7.76
CA TYR A 256 8.73 -9.17 7.14
C TYR A 256 7.89 -8.14 7.89
N LEU A 257 7.30 -7.19 7.16
CA LEU A 257 6.33 -6.24 7.68
C LEU A 257 4.97 -6.49 7.05
N VAL A 258 3.95 -6.72 7.87
CA VAL A 258 2.57 -6.81 7.40
C VAL A 258 1.80 -5.58 7.87
N ALA A 259 1.46 -4.71 6.91
CA ALA A 259 0.63 -3.54 7.15
C ALA A 259 -0.84 -3.97 7.23
N PRO A 260 -1.55 -3.71 8.35
CA PRO A 260 -2.93 -4.13 8.51
C PRO A 260 -3.88 -3.32 7.63
N ASP A 261 -4.92 -3.96 7.14
CA ASP A 261 -6.02 -3.28 6.48
C ASP A 261 -6.76 -2.35 7.45
N LYS A 262 -7.16 -1.18 6.99
CA LYS A 262 -7.88 -0.21 7.82
C LYS A 262 -9.16 -0.80 8.42
N TYR A 263 -9.91 -1.58 7.63
CA TYR A 263 -11.09 -2.30 8.12
C TYR A 263 -10.74 -3.22 9.30
N ASP A 264 -9.66 -4.02 9.22
CA ASP A 264 -9.27 -4.96 10.26
C ASP A 264 -8.94 -4.26 11.59
N ILE A 265 -8.32 -3.08 11.52
CA ILE A 265 -8.00 -2.28 12.71
C ILE A 265 -9.26 -1.80 13.44
N TYR A 266 -10.31 -1.41 12.73
CA TYR A 266 -11.53 -0.82 13.32
C TYR A 266 -12.71 -1.79 13.42
N GLN A 267 -12.60 -3.04 12.92
CA GLN A 267 -13.72 -3.98 12.79
C GLN A 267 -14.50 -4.23 14.09
N ASN A 268 -13.83 -4.24 15.24
CA ASN A 268 -14.44 -4.47 16.56
C ASN A 268 -15.31 -3.30 17.05
N TYR A 269 -15.19 -2.15 16.41
CA TYR A 269 -15.94 -0.93 16.74
C TYR A 269 -17.06 -0.63 15.75
N ILE A 270 -17.25 -1.46 14.72
CA ILE A 270 -18.29 -1.28 13.71
C ILE A 270 -19.64 -1.69 14.29
N ILE A 271 -20.63 -0.78 14.22
CA ILE A 271 -22.01 -1.06 14.60
C ILE A 271 -22.63 -1.95 13.53
N ASP A 272 -23.27 -3.05 13.94
CA ASP A 272 -23.97 -3.99 13.05
C ASP A 272 -23.09 -4.42 11.87
N ASN A 273 -21.86 -4.83 12.15
CA ASN A 273 -20.88 -5.19 11.14
C ASN A 273 -21.38 -6.33 10.22
N PRO A 274 -21.64 -6.07 8.92
CA PRO A 274 -22.16 -7.08 8.01
C PRO A 274 -21.12 -8.09 7.52
N TYR A 275 -19.84 -7.85 7.81
CA TYR A 275 -18.74 -8.66 7.30
C TYR A 275 -18.19 -9.60 8.38
N LYS A 276 -17.55 -10.69 7.94
CA LYS A 276 -16.84 -11.60 8.84
C LYS A 276 -15.62 -10.92 9.45
N PRO A 277 -15.33 -11.15 10.75
CA PRO A 277 -14.11 -10.66 11.35
C PRO A 277 -12.88 -11.18 10.64
N LYS A 278 -11.91 -10.31 10.40
CA LYS A 278 -10.59 -10.66 9.87
C LYS A 278 -9.72 -11.27 10.98
N ARG A 279 -9.02 -12.36 10.66
CA ARG A 279 -8.12 -13.08 11.56
C ARG A 279 -6.76 -13.38 10.95
N VAL A 280 -6.47 -12.78 9.79
CA VAL A 280 -5.23 -13.05 9.05
C VAL A 280 -4.01 -12.71 9.89
N ASN A 281 -3.99 -11.54 10.54
CA ASN A 281 -2.85 -11.11 11.37
C ASN A 281 -2.61 -12.01 12.58
N GLU A 282 -3.67 -12.48 13.27
CA GLU A 282 -3.59 -13.40 14.38
C GLU A 282 -3.05 -14.77 13.93
N GLN A 283 -3.50 -15.26 12.79
CA GLN A 283 -3.04 -16.52 12.21
C GLN A 283 -1.58 -16.40 11.73
N LEU A 284 -1.19 -15.28 11.15
CA LEU A 284 0.22 -15.00 10.79
C LEU A 284 1.10 -15.06 12.03
N ARG A 285 0.70 -14.43 13.14
CA ARG A 285 1.45 -14.49 14.40
C ARG A 285 1.55 -15.93 14.94
N ALA A 286 0.48 -16.69 14.86
CA ALA A 286 0.51 -18.10 15.26
C ALA A 286 1.43 -18.97 14.38
N MET A 287 1.49 -18.66 13.08
CA MET A 287 2.38 -19.36 12.13
C MET A 287 3.83 -18.93 12.25
N PHE A 288 4.08 -17.67 12.53
CA PHE A 288 5.39 -17.03 12.55
C PHE A 288 5.58 -16.29 13.88
N PRO A 289 5.94 -17.00 14.96
CA PRO A 289 5.96 -16.43 16.30
C PRO A 289 7.12 -15.45 16.55
N SER A 290 8.18 -15.47 15.75
CA SER A 290 9.32 -14.56 15.90
C SER A 290 8.91 -13.13 15.60
N ARG A 291 8.86 -12.28 16.63
CA ARG A 291 8.57 -10.83 16.48
C ARG A 291 9.70 -10.06 15.84
N GLU A 292 10.92 -10.54 15.98
CA GLU A 292 12.10 -9.94 15.36
C GLU A 292 12.16 -10.18 13.85
N GLN A 293 11.49 -11.21 13.36
CA GLN A 293 11.45 -11.52 11.94
C GLN A 293 10.14 -11.08 11.28
N TRP A 294 9.01 -11.19 12.01
CA TRP A 294 7.68 -10.84 11.52
C TRP A 294 7.09 -9.70 12.34
N VAL A 295 7.19 -8.49 11.83
CA VAL A 295 6.56 -7.30 12.38
C VAL A 295 5.13 -7.21 11.84
N ILE A 296 4.15 -7.45 12.70
CA ILE A 296 2.73 -7.38 12.35
C ILE A 296 2.20 -6.03 12.82
N GLY A 297 1.94 -5.13 11.89
CA GLY A 297 1.53 -3.75 12.16
C GLY A 297 0.27 -3.65 13.01
N LYS A 298 -0.66 -4.61 12.91
CA LYS A 298 -1.85 -4.68 13.77
C LYS A 298 -1.51 -4.73 15.26
N GLU A 299 -0.47 -5.46 15.65
CA GLU A 299 -0.04 -5.55 17.05
C GLU A 299 0.48 -4.23 17.62
N ILE A 300 0.91 -3.33 16.73
CA ILE A 300 1.41 -1.99 17.07
C ILE A 300 0.26 -0.99 17.11
N VAL A 301 -0.63 -1.04 16.11
CA VAL A 301 -1.66 -0.02 15.91
C VAL A 301 -2.91 -0.27 16.74
N LEU A 302 -3.37 -1.53 16.87
CA LEU A 302 -4.61 -1.84 17.57
C LEU A 302 -4.64 -1.39 19.04
N PRO A 303 -3.55 -1.52 19.84
CA PRO A 303 -3.53 -1.00 21.21
C PRO A 303 -3.79 0.52 21.31
N LEU A 304 -3.37 1.29 20.31
CA LEU A 304 -3.61 2.74 20.27
C LEU A 304 -5.08 3.04 19.96
N VAL A 305 -5.67 2.28 19.02
CA VAL A 305 -7.12 2.35 18.74
C VAL A 305 -7.91 1.99 19.98
N ASP A 306 -7.53 0.91 20.70
CA ASP A 306 -8.19 0.49 21.93
C ASP A 306 -8.11 1.57 23.02
N ALA A 307 -6.98 2.28 23.09
CA ALA A 307 -6.78 3.43 23.98
C ALA A 307 -7.55 4.69 23.55
N GLY A 308 -8.16 4.70 22.35
CA GLY A 308 -8.94 5.82 21.83
C GLY A 308 -8.12 6.89 21.13
N GLU A 309 -6.88 6.57 20.70
CA GLU A 309 -6.08 7.49 19.89
C GLU A 309 -6.77 7.72 18.55
N MET A 310 -6.89 8.98 18.14
CA MET A 310 -7.60 9.39 16.93
C MET A 310 -6.65 9.52 15.74
N ASP A 311 -7.20 9.50 14.53
CA ASP A 311 -6.51 9.79 13.27
C ASP A 311 -5.28 8.93 12.98
N LEU A 312 -5.25 7.70 13.52
CA LEU A 312 -4.19 6.73 13.22
C LEU A 312 -4.17 6.34 11.73
N TYR A 313 -5.32 6.38 11.10
CA TYR A 313 -5.52 6.37 9.65
C TYR A 313 -6.25 7.64 9.25
N PRO A 314 -5.82 8.34 8.20
CA PRO A 314 -6.63 9.42 7.65
C PRO A 314 -7.97 8.90 7.19
N ARG A 315 -9.04 9.67 7.40
CA ARG A 315 -10.41 9.23 7.06
C ARG A 315 -10.54 8.83 5.59
N GLY A 316 -9.94 9.60 4.68
CA GLY A 316 -10.01 9.42 3.23
C GLY A 316 -8.94 8.49 2.64
N ASP A 317 -8.10 7.84 3.45
CA ASP A 317 -6.99 7.01 2.98
C ASP A 317 -7.04 5.60 3.60
N THR A 318 -6.50 4.62 2.89
CA THR A 318 -6.34 3.24 3.37
C THR A 318 -4.99 3.04 4.07
N HIS A 319 -4.06 3.94 3.84
CA HIS A 319 -2.77 3.92 4.50
C HIS A 319 -2.86 4.50 5.90
N TRP A 320 -2.03 4.01 6.78
CA TRP A 320 -1.90 4.59 8.12
C TRP A 320 -1.25 5.99 8.08
N GLY A 321 -1.47 6.76 9.14
CA GLY A 321 -0.89 8.09 9.31
C GLY A 321 0.57 8.05 9.79
N PRO A 322 1.24 9.22 9.83
CA PRO A 322 2.65 9.35 10.23
C PRO A 322 2.93 8.80 11.64
N ARG A 323 1.97 8.88 12.55
CA ARG A 323 2.07 8.34 13.91
C ARG A 323 2.28 6.82 13.90
N CYS A 324 1.52 6.10 13.09
CA CYS A 324 1.69 4.66 12.93
C CYS A 324 3.01 4.33 12.24
N SER A 325 3.37 5.07 11.18
CA SER A 325 4.66 4.92 10.48
C SER A 325 5.84 5.05 11.46
N GLN A 326 5.81 6.04 12.35
CA GLN A 326 6.85 6.25 13.37
C GLN A 326 6.98 5.06 14.33
N LEU A 327 5.86 4.51 14.79
CA LEU A 327 5.86 3.38 15.72
C LEU A 327 6.29 2.08 15.06
N VAL A 328 5.86 1.85 13.82
CA VAL A 328 6.29 0.72 12.99
C VAL A 328 7.79 0.82 12.72
N ALA A 329 8.30 2.00 12.37
CA ALA A 329 9.74 2.23 12.18
C ALA A 329 10.54 1.89 13.43
N LYS A 330 10.07 2.27 14.62
CA LYS A 330 10.72 1.95 15.89
C LYS A 330 10.78 0.43 16.16
N GLU A 331 9.73 -0.32 15.81
CA GLU A 331 9.73 -1.77 15.94
C GLU A 331 10.63 -2.44 14.90
N LEU A 332 10.60 -1.94 13.65
CA LEU A 332 11.53 -2.39 12.61
C LEU A 332 12.99 -2.12 12.98
N GLU A 333 13.29 -0.96 13.58
CA GLU A 333 14.63 -0.65 14.06
C GLU A 333 15.14 -1.72 15.04
N ARG A 334 14.30 -2.12 16.00
CA ARG A 334 14.64 -3.20 16.95
C ARG A 334 14.89 -4.52 16.21
N SER A 335 14.00 -4.87 15.29
CA SER A 335 14.08 -6.10 14.49
C SER A 335 15.34 -6.14 13.62
N VAL A 336 15.69 -5.03 12.98
CA VAL A 336 16.88 -4.92 12.14
C VAL A 336 18.15 -4.99 13.00
N ARG A 337 18.24 -4.21 14.09
CA ARG A 337 19.43 -4.19 14.96
C ARG A 337 19.67 -5.51 15.71
N ALA A 338 18.62 -6.29 15.99
CA ALA A 338 18.76 -7.61 16.61
C ALA A 338 19.53 -8.63 15.73
N GLY A 339 19.71 -8.33 14.46
CA GLY A 339 20.45 -9.16 13.49
C GLY A 339 21.87 -8.68 13.19
N TRP A 340 22.28 -7.58 13.76
CA TRP A 340 23.64 -7.00 13.61
C TRP A 340 24.47 -7.33 14.88
#